data_d2b46e15d2a1ed92cf3f5ab04a8aee02
#
_entry.id   d2b46e15d2a1ed92cf3f5ab04a8aee02
#
_cell.length_a   1.000
_cell.length_b   1.000
_cell.length_c   1.000
_cell.angle_alpha   90.00
_cell.angle_beta   90.00
_cell.angle_gamma   90.00
#
_symmetry.space_group_name_H-M   'P 1'
#
loop_
_entity.id
_entity.type
_entity.pdbx_description
1 polymer ?
#
loop_
_entity_poly.entity_id
_entity_poly.type
_entity_poly.pdbx_seq_one_letter_code
_entity_poly.pdbx_strand_id
1 'polypeptide(L)' 'MAWTILTQPNCPACQKAKETLEVYDRPYQQYDITEYKHKFIRNMMSWAALDTVPQIWNHEGEYIGGYQELVEYGND' A
#
# COMPACT_ATOMS: atom_id res chain seq x y z
N MET A 1 8.44 -8.61 10.32
CA MET A 1 7.09 -8.08 10.21
C MET A 1 6.78 -7.81 8.74
N ALA A 2 5.51 -7.80 8.40
CA ALA A 2 5.10 -7.65 7.01
C ALA A 2 5.01 -6.17 6.60
N TRP A 3 5.17 -5.93 5.32
CA TRP A 3 4.82 -4.64 4.73
C TRP A 3 3.31 -4.47 4.74
N THR A 4 2.84 -3.24 4.65
CA THR A 4 1.40 -2.93 4.62
C THR A 4 1.06 -2.19 3.33
N ILE A 5 0.01 -2.62 2.65
CA ILE A 5 -0.44 -1.96 1.43
C ILE A 5 -1.96 -1.74 1.49
N LEU A 6 -2.38 -0.50 1.24
CA LEU A 6 -3.79 -0.15 1.13
C LEU A 6 -4.15 -0.16 -0.35
N THR A 7 -5.19 -0.88 -0.71
CA THR A 7 -5.57 -1.14 -2.10
C THR A 7 -7.06 -0.90 -2.33
N GLN A 8 -7.47 -1.02 -3.59
CA GLN A 8 -8.90 -1.09 -3.96
C GLN A 8 -9.02 -1.94 -5.23
N PRO A 9 -10.23 -2.44 -5.54
CA PRO A 9 -10.45 -3.20 -6.77
C PRO A 9 -10.18 -2.34 -8.01
N ASN A 10 -9.79 -2.99 -9.10
CA ASN A 10 -9.58 -2.34 -10.40
C ASN A 10 -8.52 -1.23 -10.33
N CYS A 11 -7.46 -1.49 -9.59
CA CYS A 11 -6.35 -0.54 -9.44
C CYS A 11 -5.08 -1.17 -10.02
N PRO A 12 -4.71 -0.81 -11.27
CA PRO A 12 -3.49 -1.36 -11.88
C PRO A 12 -2.22 -1.08 -11.08
N ALA A 13 -2.10 0.13 -10.53
CA ALA A 13 -0.94 0.49 -9.71
C ALA A 13 -0.86 -0.35 -8.44
N CYS A 14 -2.01 -0.66 -7.84
CA CYS A 14 -2.05 -1.54 -6.66
C CYS A 14 -1.56 -2.94 -7.02
N GLN A 15 -1.99 -3.45 -8.17
CA GLN A 15 -1.56 -4.77 -8.63
C GLN A 15 -0.07 -4.81 -8.89
N LYS A 16 0.46 -3.78 -9.55
CA LYS A 16 1.90 -3.68 -9.79
C LYS A 16 2.70 -3.60 -8.49
N ALA A 17 2.19 -2.87 -7.51
CA ALA A 17 2.85 -2.76 -6.21
C ALA A 17 2.93 -4.12 -5.51
N LYS A 18 1.83 -4.87 -5.53
CA LYS A 18 1.82 -6.20 -4.93
C LYS A 18 2.80 -7.14 -5.63
N GLU A 19 2.82 -7.12 -6.96
CA GLU A 19 3.75 -7.92 -7.73
C GLU A 19 5.20 -7.56 -7.42
N THR A 20 5.49 -6.28 -7.27
CA THR A 20 6.84 -5.81 -6.92
C THR A 20 7.26 -6.35 -5.56
N LEU A 21 6.37 -6.30 -4.57
CA LEU A 21 6.68 -6.84 -3.24
C LEU A 21 6.91 -8.34 -3.31
N GLU A 22 6.16 -9.07 -4.12
CA GLU A 22 6.34 -10.51 -4.31
C GLU A 22 7.67 -10.83 -4.97
N VAL A 23 8.06 -10.06 -5.99
CA VAL A 23 9.32 -10.27 -6.70
C VAL A 23 10.52 -10.06 -5.76
N TYR A 24 10.43 -9.09 -4.87
CA TYR A 24 11.49 -8.83 -3.88
C TYR A 24 11.37 -9.70 -2.64
N ASP A 25 10.44 -10.68 -2.66
CA ASP A 25 10.24 -11.62 -1.55
C ASP A 25 9.95 -10.88 -0.24
N ARG A 26 9.12 -9.83 -0.31
CA ARG A 26 8.71 -9.03 0.83
C ARG A 26 7.28 -9.39 1.21
N PRO A 27 7.05 -10.12 2.29
CA PRO A 27 5.69 -10.44 2.72
C PRO A 27 4.92 -9.18 3.06
N TYR A 28 3.63 -9.14 2.71
CA TYR A 28 2.81 -7.96 2.94
C TYR A 28 1.40 -8.35 3.38
N GLN A 29 0.77 -7.40 4.08
CA GLN A 29 -0.65 -7.44 4.43
C GLN A 29 -1.36 -6.41 3.57
N GLN A 30 -2.43 -6.81 2.88
CA GLN A 30 -3.20 -5.87 2.07
C GLN A 30 -4.55 -5.61 2.74
N TYR A 31 -5.01 -4.36 2.61
CA TYR A 31 -6.29 -3.93 3.12
C TYR A 31 -7.04 -3.23 2.00
N ASP A 32 -8.16 -3.82 1.56
CA ASP A 32 -9.02 -3.22 0.56
C ASP A 32 -9.84 -2.12 1.24
N ILE A 33 -9.58 -0.86 0.89
CA ILE A 33 -10.21 0.28 1.54
C ILE A 33 -11.69 0.42 1.19
N THR A 34 -12.18 -0.33 0.19
CA THR A 34 -13.59 -0.31 -0.17
C THR A 34 -14.42 -1.28 0.65
N GLU A 35 -13.80 -2.20 1.38
CA GLU A 35 -14.52 -3.11 2.25
C GLU A 35 -15.06 -2.38 3.48
N TYR A 36 -16.30 -2.66 3.83
CA TYR A 36 -16.96 -1.99 4.96
C TYR A 36 -16.18 -2.14 6.27
N LYS A 37 -15.62 -3.33 6.49
CA LYS A 37 -14.83 -3.58 7.71
C LYS A 37 -13.58 -2.72 7.81
N HIS A 38 -13.14 -2.11 6.70
CA HIS A 38 -11.98 -1.24 6.65
C HIS A 38 -12.35 0.24 6.55
N LYS A 39 -13.59 0.58 6.86
CA LYS A 39 -14.06 1.97 6.78
C LYS A 39 -13.20 2.92 7.60
N PHE A 40 -12.72 2.47 8.76
CA PHE A 40 -11.87 3.31 9.60
C PHE A 40 -10.56 3.69 8.88
N ILE A 41 -10.05 2.80 8.03
CA ILE A 41 -8.82 3.08 7.27
C ILE A 41 -9.06 4.22 6.29
N ARG A 42 -10.21 4.21 5.59
CA ARG A 42 -10.56 5.31 4.69
C ARG A 42 -10.67 6.63 5.43
N ASN A 43 -11.26 6.61 6.62
CA ASN A 43 -11.37 7.81 7.42
C ASN A 43 -10.00 8.35 7.82
N MET A 44 -9.10 7.46 8.20
CA MET A 44 -7.72 7.85 8.54
C MET A 44 -6.98 8.40 7.33
N MET A 45 -7.16 7.81 6.15
CA MET A 45 -6.57 8.32 4.91
C MET A 45 -7.03 9.74 4.63
N SER A 46 -8.34 10.00 4.80
CA SER A 46 -8.90 11.34 4.60
C SER A 46 -8.26 12.35 5.54
N TRP A 47 -8.07 11.97 6.80
CA TRP A 47 -7.44 12.85 7.79
C TRP A 47 -5.98 13.15 7.45
N ALA A 48 -5.29 12.18 6.88
CA ALA A 48 -3.88 12.32 6.51
C ALA A 48 -3.71 12.90 5.10
N ALA A 49 -4.80 13.28 4.43
CA ALA A 49 -4.82 13.77 3.05
C ALA A 49 -4.24 12.76 2.07
N LEU A 50 -4.43 11.48 2.35
CA LEU A 50 -4.04 10.39 1.45
C LEU A 50 -5.25 9.99 0.61
N ASP A 51 -5.33 10.50 -0.61
CA ASP A 51 -6.52 10.35 -1.46
C ASP A 51 -6.31 9.38 -2.63
N THR A 52 -5.19 8.69 -2.67
CA THR A 52 -4.87 7.75 -3.73
C THR A 52 -4.49 6.38 -3.17
N VAL A 53 -4.54 5.36 -4.02
CA VAL A 53 -4.04 4.02 -3.73
C VAL A 53 -3.09 3.62 -4.86
N PRO A 54 -2.10 2.76 -4.61
CA PRO A 54 -1.81 2.14 -3.33
C PRO A 54 -1.14 3.10 -2.35
N GLN A 55 -1.26 2.82 -1.05
CA GLN A 55 -0.48 3.47 -0.01
C GLN A 55 0.29 2.39 0.74
N ILE A 56 1.59 2.57 0.90
CA ILE A 56 2.48 1.49 1.30
C ILE A 56 3.35 1.91 2.48
N TRP A 57 3.48 1.00 3.46
CA TRP A 57 4.39 1.13 4.60
C TRP A 57 5.32 -0.08 4.61
N ASN A 58 6.59 0.13 4.98
CA ASN A 58 7.55 -0.97 5.03
C ASN A 58 7.37 -1.79 6.32
N HIS A 59 8.22 -2.81 6.48
CA HIS A 59 8.14 -3.72 7.62
C HIS A 59 8.45 -3.05 8.97
N GLU A 60 9.03 -1.86 8.93
CA GLU A 60 9.33 -1.09 10.15
C GLU A 60 8.25 -0.06 10.45
N GLY A 61 7.20 0.00 9.62
CA GLY A 61 6.11 0.94 9.80
C GLY A 61 6.37 2.31 9.18
N GLU A 62 7.45 2.46 8.41
CA GLU A 62 7.77 3.73 7.74
C GLU A 62 6.92 3.87 6.48
N TYR A 63 6.40 5.08 6.25
CA TYR A 63 5.60 5.36 5.06
C TYR A 63 6.50 5.44 3.84
N ILE A 64 6.16 4.66 2.81
CA ILE A 64 6.90 4.65 1.55
C ILE A 64 6.22 5.55 0.51
N GLY A 65 4.91 5.45 0.39
CA GLY A 65 4.15 6.19 -0.62
C GLY A 65 3.34 5.27 -1.51
N GLY A 66 3.26 5.60 -2.79
CA GLY A 66 2.57 4.79 -3.78
C GLY A 66 3.50 3.86 -4.54
N TYR A 67 3.03 3.39 -5.70
CA TYR A 67 3.82 2.44 -6.49
C TYR A 67 5.15 3.02 -6.94
N GLN A 68 5.17 4.26 -7.41
CA GLN A 68 6.40 4.87 -7.91
C GLN A 68 7.44 4.98 -6.81
N GLU A 69 7.02 5.41 -5.62
CA GLU A 69 7.92 5.52 -4.48
C GLU A 69 8.44 4.15 -4.05
N LEU A 70 7.62 3.10 -4.19
CA LEU A 70 8.06 1.74 -3.91
C LEU A 70 9.18 1.32 -4.85
N VAL A 71 9.06 1.63 -6.15
CA VAL A 71 10.08 1.31 -7.14
C VAL A 71 11.38 2.05 -6.80
N GLU A 72 11.29 3.32 -6.48
CA GLU A 72 12.45 4.12 -6.10
C GLU A 72 13.12 3.56 -4.84
N TYR A 73 12.33 3.16 -3.87
CA TYR A 73 12.85 2.55 -2.64
C TYR A 73 13.63 1.27 -2.95
N GLY A 74 13.11 0.46 -3.87
CA GLY A 74 13.74 -0.80 -4.24
C GLY A 74 15.03 -0.64 -5.04
N ASN A 75 15.29 0.55 -5.59
CA ASN A 75 16.49 0.80 -6.38
C ASN A 75 17.65 1.34 -5.54
N ASP A 76 17.43 1.57 -4.26
CA ASP A 76 18.49 2.09 -3.36
C ASP A 76 19.43 0.99 -2.86
#